data_d848a9df55dadc371cad588b6033f018
#
_entry.id   d848a9df55dadc371cad588b6033f018
#
_cell.length_a   1.000
_cell.length_b   1.000
_cell.length_c   1.000
_cell.angle_alpha   90.00
_cell.angle_beta   90.00
_cell.angle_gamma   90.00
#
_symmetry.space_group_name_H-M   'P 1'
#
loop_
_entity.id
_entity.type
_entity.pdbx_description
1 polymer ?
#
loop_
_entity_poly.entity_id
_entity_poly.type
_entity_poly.pdbx_seq_one_letter_code
_entity_poly.pdbx_strand_id
1 'polypeptide(L)'
;MGRNLIINYRSFAAIGGIEVYVVELIDFMINHGVHVIWLKEEDSEIHDSFKNILLDSRVEIVPVSNNLLLWFRFGKFQLNPTDENVMLSFIVMSKLKGESIVRQFKECNVKSIYAVPDTKGLAYYIETNFSGVFRKIVYKLMADVHNRWQMNNQLLFFAHKQVDAMAETYNININNGHLKVLKEIKGIPNLDIAHLQNRCRREKFNIITIGRLDFPHKGYILGLVKSFNRLKKKYPQLTLTIIGDGHSRNDLEKEISTYDDNVRADIRLLGAIPSDKLPLYVSDSHLNISVAAGVGVGAKCGVISIPARNYCTGECEVYGFLPENRLMTVATTPGNLVDPYIEKVINMSDDEFYRMSVESYNSYKDNEEVDPWFVFNATQDYRNYILPKFKLYILIMINYLMKVKYFLTFEGFNRREIIKRFFKFSR
;
A
#
# COMPACT_ATOMS: atom_id res chain seq x y z
N MET A 1 -22.17 -20.81 -14.88
CA MET A 1 -22.21 -19.75 -13.87
C MET A 1 -21.00 -18.89 -14.12
N GLY A 2 -21.18 -17.66 -14.56
CA GLY A 2 -20.09 -16.71 -14.80
C GLY A 2 -19.52 -16.18 -13.48
N ARG A 3 -18.36 -15.53 -13.57
CA ARG A 3 -17.73 -14.84 -12.44
C ARG A 3 -17.46 -13.41 -12.81
N ASN A 4 -17.85 -12.47 -11.94
CA ASN A 4 -17.61 -11.05 -12.09
C ASN A 4 -16.79 -10.54 -10.91
N LEU A 5 -15.68 -9.85 -11.20
CA LEU A 5 -14.86 -9.16 -10.22
C LEU A 5 -15.00 -7.64 -10.41
N ILE A 6 -15.59 -6.96 -9.45
CA ILE A 6 -15.76 -5.52 -9.45
C ILE A 6 -14.60 -4.89 -8.65
N ILE A 7 -13.72 -4.18 -9.31
CA ILE A 7 -12.62 -3.44 -8.68
C ILE A 7 -13.07 -2.02 -8.38
N ASN A 8 -13.30 -1.76 -7.11
CA ASN A 8 -13.69 -0.44 -6.62
C ASN A 8 -12.45 0.27 -6.06
N TYR A 9 -11.59 0.70 -6.98
CA TYR A 9 -10.36 1.42 -6.71
C TYR A 9 -10.25 2.62 -7.67
N ARG A 10 -10.10 3.81 -7.12
CA ARG A 10 -10.34 5.07 -7.83
C ARG A 10 -9.35 5.37 -8.95
N SER A 11 -8.05 5.07 -8.75
CA SER A 11 -6.99 5.56 -9.62
C SER A 11 -5.75 4.69 -9.56
N PHE A 12 -5.12 4.52 -10.70
CA PHE A 12 -3.82 3.87 -10.89
C PHE A 12 -2.78 4.87 -11.45
N ALA A 13 -2.85 6.13 -11.02
CA ALA A 13 -1.96 7.20 -11.49
C ALA A 13 -0.52 7.08 -10.98
N ALA A 14 -0.27 6.27 -9.95
CA ALA A 14 1.06 6.06 -9.39
C ALA A 14 1.32 4.58 -9.14
N ILE A 15 2.59 4.18 -9.12
CA ILE A 15 3.01 2.82 -8.76
C ILE A 15 3.08 2.70 -7.25
N GLY A 16 2.38 1.74 -6.68
CA GLY A 16 2.41 1.37 -5.27
C GLY A 16 2.01 -0.08 -5.08
N GLY A 17 2.22 -0.62 -3.88
CA GLY A 17 1.98 -2.05 -3.61
C GLY A 17 0.54 -2.49 -3.85
N ILE A 18 -0.45 -1.61 -3.56
CA ILE A 18 -1.86 -1.91 -3.81
C ILE A 18 -2.14 -1.92 -5.32
N GLU A 19 -1.66 -0.91 -6.03
CA GLU A 19 -1.85 -0.76 -7.47
C GLU A 19 -1.27 -1.96 -8.22
N VAL A 20 -0.05 -2.35 -7.88
CA VAL A 20 0.63 -3.53 -8.46
C VAL A 20 -0.17 -4.79 -8.20
N TYR A 21 -0.55 -5.05 -6.93
CA TYR A 21 -1.33 -6.23 -6.57
C TYR A 21 -2.66 -6.30 -7.34
N VAL A 22 -3.38 -5.18 -7.43
CA VAL A 22 -4.69 -5.15 -8.12
C VAL A 22 -4.52 -5.38 -9.61
N VAL A 23 -3.49 -4.81 -10.23
CA VAL A 23 -3.22 -5.02 -11.66
C VAL A 23 -2.83 -6.48 -11.95
N GLU A 24 -2.00 -7.10 -11.11
CA GLU A 24 -1.68 -8.53 -11.22
C GLU A 24 -2.92 -9.42 -11.03
N LEU A 25 -3.82 -9.05 -10.11
CA LEU A 25 -5.09 -9.73 -9.91
C LEU A 25 -5.99 -9.61 -11.15
N ILE A 26 -6.11 -8.42 -11.71
CA ILE A 26 -6.90 -8.19 -12.94
C ILE A 26 -6.33 -9.03 -14.08
N ASP A 27 -5.01 -8.98 -14.31
CA ASP A 27 -4.33 -9.76 -15.35
C ASP A 27 -4.63 -11.27 -15.21
N PHE A 28 -4.48 -11.80 -13.99
CA PHE A 28 -4.81 -13.18 -13.73
C PHE A 28 -6.29 -13.49 -14.04
N MET A 29 -7.20 -12.67 -13.56
CA MET A 29 -8.64 -12.89 -13.67
C MET A 29 -9.13 -12.87 -15.13
N ILE A 30 -8.71 -11.87 -15.94
CA ILE A 30 -9.10 -11.81 -17.36
C ILE A 30 -8.54 -12.97 -18.17
N ASN A 31 -7.34 -13.47 -17.83
CA ASN A 31 -6.73 -14.63 -18.48
C ASN A 31 -7.38 -15.96 -18.08
N HIS A 32 -8.22 -15.99 -17.03
CA HIS A 32 -8.99 -17.15 -16.58
C HIS A 32 -10.50 -17.01 -16.82
N GLY A 33 -10.90 -16.08 -17.69
CA GLY A 33 -12.28 -15.93 -18.15
C GLY A 33 -13.23 -15.26 -17.12
N VAL A 34 -12.69 -14.56 -16.12
CA VAL A 34 -13.48 -13.74 -15.21
C VAL A 34 -13.77 -12.39 -15.87
N HIS A 35 -15.02 -11.96 -15.85
CA HIS A 35 -15.40 -10.62 -16.28
C HIS A 35 -14.98 -9.59 -15.22
N VAL A 36 -14.08 -8.67 -15.57
CA VAL A 36 -13.57 -7.66 -14.65
C VAL A 36 -14.19 -6.31 -14.95
N ILE A 37 -14.78 -5.69 -13.93
CA ILE A 37 -15.40 -4.37 -13.98
C ILE A 37 -14.59 -3.43 -13.10
N TRP A 38 -13.95 -2.42 -13.69
CA TRP A 38 -13.21 -1.42 -12.94
C TRP A 38 -13.99 -0.12 -12.81
N LEU A 39 -14.27 0.27 -11.57
CA LEU A 39 -14.94 1.52 -11.23
C LEU A 39 -13.89 2.65 -11.17
N LYS A 40 -13.66 3.30 -12.31
CA LYS A 40 -12.65 4.35 -12.51
C LYS A 40 -13.20 5.73 -12.19
N GLU A 41 -12.49 6.55 -11.41
CA GLU A 41 -12.82 7.97 -11.31
C GLU A 41 -12.63 8.66 -12.68
N GLU A 42 -13.61 9.46 -13.12
CA GLU A 42 -13.65 10.05 -14.46
C GLU A 42 -12.36 10.79 -14.84
N ASP A 43 -11.85 11.62 -13.94
CA ASP A 43 -10.66 12.45 -14.17
C ASP A 43 -9.34 11.78 -13.74
N SER A 44 -9.35 10.47 -13.41
CA SER A 44 -8.13 9.79 -12.95
C SER A 44 -7.26 9.34 -14.12
N GLU A 45 -5.96 9.62 -14.00
CA GLU A 45 -4.95 9.13 -14.91
C GLU A 45 -4.60 7.67 -14.64
N ILE A 46 -4.03 7.00 -15.63
CA ILE A 46 -3.47 5.65 -15.53
C ILE A 46 -1.97 5.75 -15.79
N HIS A 47 -1.15 5.26 -14.86
CA HIS A 47 0.29 5.18 -15.08
C HIS A 47 0.61 4.25 -16.25
N ASP A 48 1.59 4.61 -17.07
CA ASP A 48 1.91 3.90 -18.32
C ASP A 48 2.17 2.42 -18.12
N SER A 49 2.82 2.04 -17.02
CA SER A 49 3.09 0.62 -16.65
C SER A 49 1.84 -0.25 -16.50
N PHE A 50 0.67 0.35 -16.30
CA PHE A 50 -0.57 -0.38 -16.07
C PHE A 50 -1.53 -0.36 -17.25
N LYS A 51 -1.26 0.48 -18.27
CA LYS A 51 -2.17 0.69 -19.41
C LYS A 51 -2.47 -0.60 -20.16
N ASN A 52 -1.48 -1.44 -20.37
CA ASN A 52 -1.64 -2.68 -21.15
C ASN A 52 -2.68 -3.64 -20.53
N ILE A 53 -2.79 -3.66 -19.21
CA ILE A 53 -3.73 -4.54 -18.50
C ILE A 53 -5.06 -3.82 -18.27
N LEU A 54 -5.02 -2.59 -17.76
CA LEU A 54 -6.24 -1.86 -17.41
C LEU A 54 -7.06 -1.39 -18.60
N LEU A 55 -6.45 -1.25 -19.78
CA LEU A 55 -7.12 -0.90 -21.03
C LEU A 55 -7.33 -2.12 -21.94
N ASP A 56 -7.10 -3.34 -21.45
CA ASP A 56 -7.47 -4.55 -22.19
C ASP A 56 -8.98 -4.59 -22.42
N SER A 57 -9.39 -4.99 -23.63
CA SER A 57 -10.79 -5.03 -24.06
C SER A 57 -11.68 -5.94 -23.18
N ARG A 58 -11.08 -6.82 -22.39
CA ARG A 58 -11.76 -7.71 -21.43
C ARG A 58 -12.05 -7.05 -20.08
N VAL A 59 -11.55 -5.82 -19.86
CA VAL A 59 -11.82 -5.02 -18.65
C VAL A 59 -12.90 -4.00 -18.98
N GLU A 60 -14.06 -4.13 -18.36
CA GLU A 60 -15.12 -3.14 -18.46
C GLU A 60 -14.80 -1.94 -17.56
N ILE A 61 -14.57 -0.77 -18.15
CA ILE A 61 -14.31 0.46 -17.40
C ILE A 61 -15.61 1.23 -17.20
N VAL A 62 -16.02 1.35 -15.93
CA VAL A 62 -17.22 2.08 -15.54
C VAL A 62 -16.80 3.41 -14.89
N PRO A 63 -17.12 4.56 -15.49
CA PRO A 63 -16.79 5.85 -14.91
C PRO A 63 -17.59 6.12 -13.64
N VAL A 64 -16.89 6.65 -12.63
CA VAL A 64 -17.46 7.06 -11.35
C VAL A 64 -17.24 8.55 -11.16
N SER A 65 -18.30 9.31 -11.00
CA SER A 65 -18.19 10.76 -10.77
C SER A 65 -17.63 11.08 -9.40
N ASN A 66 -16.69 12.04 -9.37
CA ASN A 66 -16.15 12.64 -8.14
C ASN A 66 -16.99 13.82 -7.64
N ASN A 67 -18.03 14.21 -8.35
CA ASN A 67 -18.88 15.31 -7.96
C ASN A 67 -19.59 14.99 -6.64
N LEU A 68 -19.56 15.92 -5.70
CA LEU A 68 -20.16 15.80 -4.38
C LEU A 68 -21.66 15.45 -4.42
N LEU A 69 -22.38 16.06 -5.33
CA LEU A 69 -23.80 15.87 -5.53
C LEU A 69 -24.13 14.56 -6.25
N LEU A 70 -23.12 13.92 -6.88
CA LEU A 70 -23.26 12.74 -7.71
C LEU A 70 -22.54 11.51 -7.14
N TRP A 71 -22.22 11.49 -5.87
CA TRP A 71 -21.45 10.41 -5.21
C TRP A 71 -21.97 9.00 -5.46
N PHE A 72 -23.24 8.90 -5.75
CA PHE A 72 -23.95 7.64 -5.94
C PHE A 72 -24.27 7.37 -7.41
N ARG A 73 -23.77 8.19 -8.33
CA ARG A 73 -23.90 7.93 -9.75
C ARG A 73 -22.69 7.17 -10.25
N PHE A 74 -22.92 5.96 -10.67
CA PHE A 74 -22.00 5.12 -11.42
C PHE A 74 -22.46 5.14 -12.87
N GLY A 75 -21.52 4.93 -13.81
CA GLY A 75 -21.84 4.56 -15.17
C GLY A 75 -22.74 3.32 -15.17
N LYS A 76 -23.49 3.14 -16.24
CA LYS A 76 -24.35 1.96 -16.36
C LYS A 76 -23.46 0.74 -16.60
N PHE A 77 -23.61 -0.30 -15.80
CA PHE A 77 -23.11 -1.63 -16.04
C PHE A 77 -24.16 -2.65 -15.59
N GLN A 78 -24.06 -3.86 -16.08
CA GLN A 78 -25.01 -4.91 -15.82
C GLN A 78 -24.35 -6.09 -15.11
N LEU A 79 -25.04 -6.66 -14.16
CA LEU A 79 -24.65 -7.89 -13.49
C LEU A 79 -25.74 -8.93 -13.69
N ASN A 80 -25.34 -10.15 -13.96
CA ASN A 80 -26.25 -11.27 -14.04
C ASN A 80 -26.51 -11.80 -12.61
N PRO A 81 -27.77 -11.91 -12.16
CA PRO A 81 -28.10 -12.45 -10.83
C PRO A 81 -27.64 -13.89 -10.60
N THR A 82 -27.46 -14.67 -11.66
CA THR A 82 -27.01 -16.07 -11.58
C THR A 82 -25.49 -16.23 -11.49
N ASP A 83 -24.73 -15.15 -11.68
CA ASP A 83 -23.27 -15.17 -11.62
C ASP A 83 -22.76 -14.94 -10.21
N GLU A 84 -21.53 -15.40 -9.95
CA GLU A 84 -20.79 -15.08 -8.73
C GLU A 84 -20.21 -13.66 -8.84
N ASN A 85 -20.80 -12.70 -8.12
CA ASN A 85 -20.43 -11.29 -8.18
C ASN A 85 -19.64 -10.90 -6.92
N VAL A 86 -18.36 -10.58 -7.06
CA VAL A 86 -17.48 -10.17 -5.96
C VAL A 86 -16.97 -8.76 -6.20
N MET A 87 -17.07 -7.90 -5.19
CA MET A 87 -16.54 -6.53 -5.23
C MET A 87 -15.41 -6.36 -4.21
N LEU A 88 -14.28 -5.86 -4.67
CA LEU A 88 -13.11 -5.56 -3.86
C LEU A 88 -12.91 -4.04 -3.74
N SER A 89 -12.92 -3.52 -2.52
CA SER A 89 -12.76 -2.08 -2.22
C SER A 89 -11.59 -1.86 -1.25
N PHE A 90 -10.71 -0.88 -1.53
CA PHE A 90 -9.45 -0.71 -0.79
C PHE A 90 -9.47 0.46 0.19
N ILE A 91 -9.83 1.65 -0.26
CA ILE A 91 -9.81 2.86 0.58
C ILE A 91 -11.20 3.12 1.17
N VAL A 92 -11.24 3.86 2.27
CA VAL A 92 -12.50 4.11 3.02
C VAL A 92 -13.60 4.68 2.13
N MET A 93 -13.29 5.68 1.29
CA MET A 93 -14.30 6.25 0.39
C MET A 93 -14.80 5.23 -0.64
N SER A 94 -13.93 4.41 -1.20
CA SER A 94 -14.34 3.32 -2.09
C SER A 94 -15.19 2.28 -1.37
N LYS A 95 -14.86 1.94 -0.12
CA LYS A 95 -15.69 1.04 0.70
C LYS A 95 -17.11 1.59 0.90
N LEU A 96 -17.23 2.88 1.23
CA LEU A 96 -18.55 3.53 1.40
C LEU A 96 -19.33 3.63 0.08
N LYS A 97 -18.63 3.89 -1.04
CA LYS A 97 -19.25 3.82 -2.38
C LYS A 97 -19.68 2.38 -2.70
N GLY A 98 -18.89 1.38 -2.32
CA GLY A 98 -19.22 -0.04 -2.47
C GLY A 98 -20.53 -0.42 -1.81
N GLU A 99 -20.81 0.08 -0.62
CA GLU A 99 -22.11 -0.08 0.06
C GLU A 99 -23.29 0.43 -0.78
N SER A 100 -23.08 1.48 -1.56
CA SER A 100 -24.12 2.01 -2.46
C SER A 100 -24.33 1.10 -3.67
N ILE A 101 -23.28 0.48 -4.19
CA ILE A 101 -23.34 -0.49 -5.30
C ILE A 101 -24.11 -1.73 -4.87
N VAL A 102 -23.75 -2.31 -3.73
CA VAL A 102 -24.46 -3.50 -3.19
C VAL A 102 -25.94 -3.23 -3.03
N ARG A 103 -26.32 -2.00 -2.65
CA ARG A 103 -27.74 -1.60 -2.56
C ARG A 103 -28.45 -1.54 -3.91
N GLN A 104 -27.74 -1.09 -4.94
CA GLN A 104 -28.29 -0.95 -6.29
C GLN A 104 -28.50 -2.31 -6.95
N PHE A 105 -27.61 -3.27 -6.69
CA PHE A 105 -27.58 -4.61 -7.27
C PHE A 105 -27.99 -5.69 -6.26
N LYS A 106 -29.01 -5.46 -5.46
CA LYS A 106 -29.47 -6.41 -4.43
C LYS A 106 -29.80 -7.80 -4.97
N GLU A 107 -30.43 -7.84 -6.15
CA GLU A 107 -30.86 -9.09 -6.80
C GLU A 107 -29.67 -9.88 -7.35
N CYS A 108 -28.53 -9.22 -7.59
CA CYS A 108 -27.32 -9.85 -8.10
C CYS A 108 -26.40 -10.41 -7.01
N ASN A 109 -26.81 -10.33 -5.75
CA ASN A 109 -26.07 -10.86 -4.59
C ASN A 109 -24.56 -10.51 -4.58
N VAL A 110 -24.23 -9.22 -4.77
CA VAL A 110 -22.84 -8.76 -4.80
C VAL A 110 -22.20 -8.93 -3.43
N LYS A 111 -21.19 -9.77 -3.35
CA LYS A 111 -20.40 -10.01 -2.13
C LYS A 111 -19.27 -8.97 -2.05
N SER A 112 -19.29 -8.11 -1.01
CA SER A 112 -18.32 -7.02 -0.85
C SER A 112 -17.20 -7.40 0.08
N ILE A 113 -15.96 -7.25 -0.37
CA ILE A 113 -14.75 -7.35 0.45
C ILE A 113 -14.12 -5.97 0.60
N TYR A 114 -13.81 -5.61 1.83
CA TYR A 114 -13.21 -4.34 2.20
C TYR A 114 -11.78 -4.54 2.67
N ALA A 115 -10.84 -4.34 1.75
CA ALA A 115 -9.42 -4.46 2.05
C ALA A 115 -8.93 -3.34 2.98
N VAL A 116 -8.04 -3.68 3.90
CA VAL A 116 -7.46 -2.76 4.89
C VAL A 116 -5.95 -2.67 4.65
N PRO A 117 -5.52 -1.86 3.66
CA PRO A 117 -4.10 -1.74 3.32
C PRO A 117 -3.31 -0.92 4.35
N ASP A 118 -3.98 0.02 5.03
CA ASP A 118 -3.41 0.89 6.05
C ASP A 118 -4.45 1.18 7.14
N THR A 119 -4.17 0.70 8.34
CA THR A 119 -5.06 0.87 9.50
C THR A 119 -4.95 2.25 10.13
N LYS A 120 -3.77 2.89 10.06
CA LYS A 120 -3.52 4.21 10.66
C LYS A 120 -3.81 5.37 9.73
N GLY A 121 -3.85 5.16 8.43
CA GLY A 121 -4.11 6.24 7.47
C GLY A 121 -5.40 6.99 7.78
N LEU A 122 -6.50 6.26 8.03
CA LEU A 122 -7.76 6.89 8.42
C LEU A 122 -7.68 7.50 9.82
N ALA A 123 -7.08 6.82 10.80
CA ALA A 123 -6.92 7.33 12.15
C ALA A 123 -6.09 8.62 12.17
N TYR A 124 -4.98 8.66 11.44
CA TYR A 124 -4.17 9.85 11.26
C TYR A 124 -5.00 11.03 10.73
N TYR A 125 -5.80 10.83 9.69
CA TYR A 125 -6.68 11.87 9.17
C TYR A 125 -7.75 12.32 10.18
N ILE A 126 -8.29 11.42 10.98
CA ILE A 126 -9.22 11.75 12.05
C ILE A 126 -8.52 12.58 13.13
N GLU A 127 -7.33 12.18 13.57
CA GLU A 127 -6.55 12.86 14.61
C GLU A 127 -6.12 14.26 14.20
N THR A 128 -5.70 14.42 12.94
CA THR A 128 -5.23 15.72 12.43
C THR A 128 -6.38 16.69 12.09
N ASN A 129 -7.57 16.18 11.76
CA ASN A 129 -8.68 17.01 11.30
C ASN A 129 -9.76 17.28 12.35
N PHE A 130 -9.84 16.46 13.38
CA PHE A 130 -10.87 16.58 14.42
C PHE A 130 -10.26 16.65 15.81
N SER A 131 -10.94 17.35 16.72
CA SER A 131 -10.54 17.47 18.12
C SER A 131 -11.72 17.22 19.07
N GLY A 132 -11.43 17.02 20.35
CA GLY A 132 -12.42 16.92 21.42
C GLY A 132 -13.50 15.86 21.20
N VAL A 133 -14.74 16.23 21.47
CA VAL A 133 -15.90 15.33 21.41
C VAL A 133 -16.18 14.84 19.98
N PHE A 134 -16.01 15.70 18.98
CA PHE A 134 -16.29 15.34 17.60
C PHE A 134 -15.34 14.24 17.09
N ARG A 135 -14.05 14.30 17.45
CA ARG A 135 -13.09 13.23 17.17
C ARG A 135 -13.57 11.88 17.75
N LYS A 136 -14.02 11.88 19.02
CA LYS A 136 -14.55 10.67 19.67
C LYS A 136 -15.77 10.09 18.95
N ILE A 137 -16.67 10.97 18.48
CA ILE A 137 -17.86 10.54 17.71
C ILE A 137 -17.46 9.88 16.40
N VAL A 138 -16.52 10.48 15.63
CA VAL A 138 -16.04 9.91 14.37
C VAL A 138 -15.36 8.56 14.59
N TYR A 139 -14.51 8.44 15.61
CA TYR A 139 -13.90 7.15 15.97
C TYR A 139 -14.94 6.09 16.29
N LYS A 140 -15.94 6.43 17.13
CA LYS A 140 -17.02 5.49 17.48
C LYS A 140 -17.82 5.03 16.26
N LEU A 141 -18.14 5.94 15.33
CA LEU A 141 -18.85 5.61 14.10
C LEU A 141 -18.02 4.66 13.23
N MET A 142 -16.72 4.94 13.07
CA MET A 142 -15.83 4.09 12.27
C MET A 142 -15.59 2.74 12.93
N ALA A 143 -15.44 2.70 14.26
CA ALA A 143 -15.34 1.45 15.02
C ALA A 143 -16.58 0.56 14.82
N ASP A 144 -17.80 1.13 14.92
CA ASP A 144 -19.04 0.39 14.66
C ASP A 144 -19.08 -0.20 13.24
N VAL A 145 -18.66 0.57 12.23
CA VAL A 145 -18.63 0.10 10.84
C VAL A 145 -17.63 -1.03 10.64
N HIS A 146 -16.41 -0.87 11.13
CA HIS A 146 -15.38 -1.90 10.99
C HIS A 146 -15.75 -3.18 11.75
N ASN A 147 -16.30 -3.03 12.96
CA ASN A 147 -16.77 -4.18 13.73
C ASN A 147 -17.87 -4.96 12.99
N ARG A 148 -18.81 -4.25 12.33
CA ARG A 148 -19.88 -4.90 11.54
C ARG A 148 -19.34 -5.59 10.30
N TRP A 149 -18.42 -4.95 9.57
CA TRP A 149 -17.77 -5.60 8.43
C TRP A 149 -16.99 -6.84 8.85
N GLN A 150 -16.29 -6.77 9.98
CA GLN A 150 -15.56 -7.93 10.52
C GLN A 150 -16.50 -9.08 10.93
N MET A 151 -17.58 -8.78 11.65
CA MET A 151 -18.58 -9.80 12.07
C MET A 151 -19.28 -10.47 10.87
N ASN A 152 -19.26 -9.86 9.70
CA ASN A 152 -19.85 -10.40 8.48
C ASN A 152 -18.81 -10.94 7.49
N ASN A 153 -17.56 -11.13 7.94
CA ASN A 153 -16.45 -11.66 7.13
C ASN A 153 -16.13 -10.82 5.88
N GLN A 154 -16.35 -9.50 5.95
CA GLN A 154 -16.15 -8.57 4.85
C GLN A 154 -14.77 -7.89 4.86
N LEU A 155 -13.97 -8.03 5.93
CA LEU A 155 -12.65 -7.41 6.01
C LEU A 155 -11.55 -8.34 5.49
N LEU A 156 -10.63 -7.75 4.73
CA LEU A 156 -9.43 -8.36 4.21
C LEU A 156 -8.21 -7.56 4.64
N PHE A 157 -7.25 -8.19 5.29
CA PHE A 157 -6.02 -7.57 5.76
C PHE A 157 -4.84 -7.92 4.85
N PHE A 158 -3.86 -7.04 4.74
CA PHE A 158 -2.63 -7.29 3.98
C PHE A 158 -1.55 -7.96 4.84
N ALA A 159 -1.68 -7.90 6.16
CA ALA A 159 -0.78 -8.55 7.11
C ALA A 159 -1.46 -8.75 8.47
N HIS A 160 -1.05 -9.77 9.22
CA HIS A 160 -1.59 -10.05 10.56
C HIS A 160 -1.46 -8.86 11.52
N LYS A 161 -0.34 -8.13 11.51
CA LYS A 161 -0.14 -6.94 12.36
C LYS A 161 -1.10 -5.78 12.10
N GLN A 162 -1.73 -5.73 10.95
CA GLN A 162 -2.79 -4.76 10.68
C GLN A 162 -4.05 -5.05 11.50
N VAL A 163 -4.28 -6.30 11.82
CA VAL A 163 -5.40 -6.72 12.66
C VAL A 163 -5.24 -6.14 14.05
N ASP A 164 -4.07 -6.35 14.66
CA ASP A 164 -3.75 -5.83 16.00
C ASP A 164 -3.84 -4.29 16.01
N ALA A 165 -3.23 -3.65 15.01
CA ALA A 165 -3.26 -2.20 14.87
C ALA A 165 -4.67 -1.64 14.68
N MET A 166 -5.55 -2.35 13.98
CA MET A 166 -6.95 -1.97 13.81
C MET A 166 -7.74 -2.17 15.09
N ALA A 167 -7.55 -3.29 15.77
CA ALA A 167 -8.18 -3.59 17.04
C ALA A 167 -7.85 -2.51 18.09
N GLU A 168 -6.56 -2.15 18.20
CA GLU A 168 -6.08 -1.09 19.09
C GLU A 168 -6.64 0.29 18.69
N THR A 169 -6.53 0.65 17.40
CA THR A 169 -6.93 1.98 16.91
C THR A 169 -8.41 2.27 17.14
N TYR A 170 -9.27 1.30 16.91
CA TYR A 170 -10.72 1.47 17.01
C TYR A 170 -11.33 0.88 18.27
N ASN A 171 -10.51 0.30 19.16
CA ASN A 171 -10.97 -0.42 20.36
C ASN A 171 -12.07 -1.44 20.03
N ILE A 172 -11.80 -2.29 19.04
CA ILE A 172 -12.70 -3.36 18.61
C ILE A 172 -12.06 -4.73 18.84
N ASN A 173 -12.89 -5.72 19.15
CA ASN A 173 -12.44 -7.10 19.27
C ASN A 173 -12.55 -7.79 17.89
N ILE A 174 -11.42 -8.20 17.32
CA ILE A 174 -11.37 -8.90 16.05
C ILE A 174 -11.30 -10.40 16.31
N ASN A 175 -12.29 -11.12 15.79
CA ASN A 175 -12.31 -12.58 15.91
C ASN A 175 -11.30 -13.21 14.95
N ASN A 176 -10.23 -13.79 15.50
CA ASN A 176 -9.16 -14.41 14.71
C ASN A 176 -9.60 -15.69 13.95
N GLY A 177 -10.72 -16.32 14.32
CA GLY A 177 -11.21 -17.53 13.68
C GLY A 177 -11.69 -17.34 12.21
N HIS A 178 -11.93 -16.09 11.80
CA HIS A 178 -12.36 -15.74 10.44
C HIS A 178 -11.46 -14.69 9.79
N LEU A 179 -10.21 -14.61 10.26
CA LEU A 179 -9.26 -13.63 9.76
C LEU A 179 -8.86 -13.95 8.31
N LYS A 180 -9.09 -13.00 7.41
CA LYS A 180 -8.70 -13.09 6.00
C LYS A 180 -7.49 -12.21 5.76
N VAL A 181 -6.36 -12.84 5.43
CA VAL A 181 -5.12 -12.16 5.04
C VAL A 181 -4.88 -12.39 3.56
N LEU A 182 -4.47 -11.34 2.87
CA LEU A 182 -4.20 -11.34 1.44
C LEU A 182 -3.22 -12.47 1.07
N LYS A 183 -3.53 -13.12 -0.03
CA LYS A 183 -2.67 -14.16 -0.63
C LYS A 183 -1.97 -13.59 -1.86
N GLU A 184 -0.78 -14.09 -2.16
CA GLU A 184 -0.04 -13.71 -3.35
C GLU A 184 -0.70 -14.25 -4.62
N ILE A 185 -0.53 -13.52 -5.72
CA ILE A 185 -1.02 -13.93 -7.04
C ILE A 185 -0.03 -14.88 -7.73
N LYS A 186 1.26 -14.61 -7.54
CA LYS A 186 2.37 -15.34 -8.16
C LYS A 186 3.36 -15.82 -7.10
N GLY A 187 3.94 -16.99 -7.34
CA GLY A 187 5.00 -17.53 -6.48
C GLY A 187 6.30 -16.72 -6.61
N ILE A 188 7.18 -16.90 -5.62
CA ILE A 188 8.49 -16.26 -5.59
C ILE A 188 9.45 -16.99 -6.52
N PRO A 189 10.19 -16.27 -7.39
CA PRO A 189 11.25 -16.85 -8.20
C PRO A 189 12.33 -17.53 -7.33
N ASN A 190 12.98 -18.55 -7.87
CA ASN A 190 14.11 -19.17 -7.18
C ASN A 190 15.26 -18.17 -7.01
N LEU A 191 15.94 -18.24 -5.87
CA LEU A 191 17.10 -17.41 -5.58
C LEU A 191 18.27 -17.79 -6.49
N ASP A 192 18.87 -16.80 -7.13
CA ASP A 192 20.11 -16.98 -7.88
C ASP A 192 21.30 -17.03 -6.89
N ILE A 193 21.73 -18.26 -6.58
CA ILE A 193 22.80 -18.53 -5.62
C ILE A 193 24.16 -17.99 -6.11
N ALA A 194 24.45 -18.12 -7.43
CA ALA A 194 25.71 -17.65 -7.99
C ALA A 194 25.81 -16.11 -7.90
N HIS A 195 24.73 -15.43 -8.21
CA HIS A 195 24.64 -13.99 -8.07
C HIS A 195 24.81 -13.55 -6.60
N LEU A 196 24.14 -14.25 -5.67
CA LEU A 196 24.29 -13.99 -4.23
C LEU A 196 25.72 -14.14 -3.74
N GLN A 197 26.43 -15.21 -4.15
CA GLN A 197 27.83 -15.43 -3.79
C GLN A 197 28.75 -14.31 -4.31
N ASN A 198 28.52 -13.83 -5.53
CA ASN A 198 29.28 -12.69 -6.06
C ASN A 198 29.05 -11.41 -5.26
N ARG A 199 27.81 -11.18 -4.80
CA ARG A 199 27.46 -10.02 -3.98
C ARG A 199 28.12 -10.03 -2.60
N CYS A 200 28.55 -11.17 -2.07
CA CYS A 200 29.31 -11.24 -0.82
C CYS A 200 30.63 -10.46 -0.86
N ARG A 201 31.21 -10.25 -2.06
CA ARG A 201 32.47 -9.48 -2.27
C ARG A 201 32.24 -7.98 -2.21
N ARG A 202 31.88 -7.43 -1.12
CA ARG A 202 31.38 -6.06 -0.89
C ARG A 202 32.42 -4.93 -1.10
N GLU A 203 33.03 -4.83 -2.28
CA GLU A 203 33.89 -3.69 -2.64
C GLU A 203 33.14 -2.34 -2.58
N LYS A 204 31.87 -2.34 -3.03
CA LYS A 204 30.89 -1.28 -2.80
C LYS A 204 29.77 -1.84 -1.97
N PHE A 205 29.20 -1.03 -1.09
CA PHE A 205 28.06 -1.44 -0.27
C PHE A 205 26.85 -0.59 -0.61
N ASN A 206 25.89 -1.18 -1.35
CA ASN A 206 24.69 -0.48 -1.76
C ASN A 206 23.53 -0.73 -0.79
N ILE A 207 23.05 0.35 -0.19
CA ILE A 207 21.78 0.38 0.55
C ILE A 207 20.68 0.75 -0.44
N ILE A 208 19.56 0.03 -0.41
CA ILE A 208 18.40 0.34 -1.24
C ILE A 208 17.17 0.59 -0.39
N THR A 209 16.32 1.49 -0.84
CA THR A 209 14.97 1.67 -0.30
C THR A 209 13.96 1.79 -1.43
N ILE A 210 12.79 1.18 -1.24
CA ILE A 210 11.72 1.11 -2.24
C ILE A 210 10.45 1.63 -1.58
N GLY A 211 9.93 2.75 -2.09
CA GLY A 211 8.71 3.32 -1.55
C GLY A 211 8.29 4.61 -2.24
N ARG A 212 6.98 4.86 -2.25
CA ARG A 212 6.45 6.15 -2.74
C ARG A 212 7.00 7.29 -1.89
N LEU A 213 7.45 8.38 -2.52
CA LEU A 213 7.90 9.58 -1.82
C LEU A 213 6.69 10.39 -1.35
N ASP A 214 6.10 9.92 -0.25
CA ASP A 214 4.83 10.40 0.31
C ASP A 214 4.99 10.60 1.83
N PHE A 215 5.38 11.81 2.21
CA PHE A 215 5.66 12.13 3.62
C PHE A 215 4.40 12.75 4.27
N PRO A 216 4.14 12.46 5.57
CA PRO A 216 4.97 11.70 6.52
C PRO A 216 4.86 10.17 6.42
N HIS A 217 3.98 9.61 5.57
CA HIS A 217 3.72 8.16 5.53
C HIS A 217 5.01 7.35 5.30
N LYS A 218 5.85 7.75 4.34
CA LYS A 218 7.15 7.14 4.05
C LYS A 218 8.34 8.02 4.49
N GLY A 219 8.14 8.84 5.52
CA GLY A 219 9.13 9.81 5.97
C GLY A 219 10.43 9.20 6.50
N TYR A 220 10.47 7.89 6.81
CA TYR A 220 11.70 7.17 7.15
C TYR A 220 12.80 7.34 6.08
N ILE A 221 12.42 7.60 4.80
CA ILE A 221 13.38 7.82 3.71
C ILE A 221 14.23 9.08 3.97
N LEU A 222 13.62 10.15 4.50
CA LEU A 222 14.39 11.34 4.92
C LEU A 222 15.38 11.01 6.03
N GLY A 223 14.94 10.24 7.03
CA GLY A 223 15.83 9.78 8.10
C GLY A 223 16.97 8.88 7.57
N LEU A 224 16.68 8.02 6.59
CA LEU A 224 17.70 7.15 5.98
C LEU A 224 18.75 7.96 5.22
N VAL A 225 18.37 9.00 4.49
CA VAL A 225 19.30 9.89 3.79
C VAL A 225 20.22 10.62 4.80
N LYS A 226 19.68 11.07 5.95
CA LYS A 226 20.49 11.64 7.04
C LYS A 226 21.46 10.62 7.65
N SER A 227 21.00 9.40 7.90
CA SER A 227 21.86 8.30 8.36
C SER A 227 22.95 7.98 7.35
N PHE A 228 22.62 7.92 6.07
CA PHE A 228 23.59 7.74 4.99
C PHE A 228 24.68 8.82 5.01
N ASN A 229 24.31 10.10 5.11
CA ASN A 229 25.26 11.22 5.18
C ASN A 229 26.24 11.09 6.37
N ARG A 230 25.73 10.67 7.54
CA ARG A 230 26.60 10.42 8.73
C ARG A 230 27.54 9.25 8.50
N LEU A 231 27.02 8.12 8.00
CA LEU A 231 27.77 6.88 7.84
C LEU A 231 28.75 6.93 6.65
N LYS A 232 28.48 7.70 5.61
CA LYS A 232 29.34 7.87 4.44
C LYS A 232 30.72 8.41 4.83
N LYS A 233 30.81 9.26 5.87
CA LYS A 233 32.10 9.75 6.38
C LYS A 233 32.97 8.65 6.99
N LYS A 234 32.33 7.65 7.60
CA LYS A 234 33.02 6.49 8.22
C LYS A 234 33.28 5.35 7.23
N TYR A 235 32.35 5.18 6.28
CA TYR A 235 32.32 4.09 5.29
C TYR A 235 32.27 4.65 3.86
N PRO A 236 33.41 5.07 3.27
CA PRO A 236 33.41 5.71 1.94
C PRO A 236 32.85 4.85 0.80
N GLN A 237 32.84 3.50 0.96
CA GLN A 237 32.30 2.55 -0.02
C GLN A 237 30.76 2.51 -0.08
N LEU A 238 30.04 3.20 0.84
CA LEU A 238 28.60 3.22 0.86
C LEU A 238 28.01 3.94 -0.35
N THR A 239 26.95 3.38 -0.90
CA THR A 239 26.06 4.01 -1.87
C THR A 239 24.60 3.83 -1.44
N LEU A 240 23.73 4.75 -1.83
CA LEU A 240 22.31 4.71 -1.53
C LEU A 240 21.49 4.80 -2.81
N THR A 241 20.62 3.83 -3.03
CA THR A 241 19.66 3.81 -4.13
C THR A 241 18.26 3.98 -3.60
N ILE A 242 17.52 4.96 -4.10
CA ILE A 242 16.14 5.24 -3.73
C ILE A 242 15.25 5.01 -4.96
N ILE A 243 14.35 4.03 -4.87
CA ILE A 243 13.37 3.71 -5.90
C ILE A 243 11.99 4.18 -5.44
N GLY A 244 11.41 5.04 -6.22
CA GLY A 244 10.06 5.58 -6.00
C GLY A 244 9.96 7.03 -6.42
N ASP A 245 8.71 7.49 -6.51
CA ASP A 245 8.37 8.86 -6.82
C ASP A 245 7.15 9.28 -6.00
N GLY A 246 6.85 10.58 -5.96
CA GLY A 246 5.70 11.10 -5.23
C GLY A 246 5.81 12.59 -4.96
N HIS A 247 4.76 13.14 -4.35
CA HIS A 247 4.65 14.59 -4.15
C HIS A 247 5.72 15.19 -3.21
N SER A 248 6.37 14.37 -2.38
CA SER A 248 7.43 14.79 -1.47
C SER A 248 8.85 14.64 -2.06
N ARG A 249 8.97 14.41 -3.39
CA ARG A 249 10.27 14.29 -4.06
C ARG A 249 11.12 15.56 -3.87
N ASN A 250 10.52 16.73 -4.02
CA ASN A 250 11.23 18.00 -3.88
C ASN A 250 11.78 18.21 -2.45
N ASP A 251 11.08 17.73 -1.43
CA ASP A 251 11.55 17.80 -0.03
C ASP A 251 12.79 16.92 0.16
N LEU A 252 12.78 15.73 -0.45
CA LEU A 252 13.93 14.80 -0.43
C LEU A 252 15.13 15.38 -1.17
N GLU A 253 14.94 15.92 -2.37
CA GLU A 253 16.00 16.55 -3.19
C GLU A 253 16.59 17.78 -2.47
N LYS A 254 15.75 18.56 -1.80
CA LYS A 254 16.19 19.71 -0.98
C LYS A 254 17.07 19.23 0.18
N GLU A 255 16.70 18.17 0.90
CA GLU A 255 17.54 17.61 1.97
C GLU A 255 18.90 17.14 1.41
N ILE A 256 18.89 16.37 0.32
CA ILE A 256 20.12 15.87 -0.32
C ILE A 256 21.02 17.02 -0.80
N SER A 257 20.45 18.11 -1.28
CA SER A 257 21.21 19.27 -1.79
C SER A 257 22.06 19.97 -0.71
N THR A 258 21.77 19.73 0.57
CA THR A 258 22.53 20.29 1.70
C THR A 258 23.82 19.53 1.99
N TYR A 259 24.05 18.36 1.36
CA TYR A 259 25.21 17.52 1.62
C TYR A 259 26.41 17.82 0.72
N ASP A 260 27.58 17.37 1.13
CA ASP A 260 28.83 17.50 0.34
C ASP A 260 28.69 16.77 -1.00
N ASP A 261 29.42 17.24 -2.02
CA ASP A 261 29.35 16.70 -3.39
C ASP A 261 29.66 15.20 -3.48
N ASN A 262 30.65 14.73 -2.71
CA ASN A 262 31.02 13.32 -2.63
C ASN A 262 29.89 12.45 -2.05
N VAL A 263 29.12 12.97 -1.10
CA VAL A 263 27.96 12.27 -0.53
C VAL A 263 26.82 12.24 -1.55
N ARG A 264 26.55 13.39 -2.20
CA ARG A 264 25.50 13.52 -3.21
C ARG A 264 25.72 12.59 -4.41
N ALA A 265 26.97 12.46 -4.86
CA ALA A 265 27.33 11.62 -6.00
C ALA A 265 27.03 10.13 -5.78
N ASP A 266 26.96 9.68 -4.53
CA ASP A 266 26.67 8.29 -4.17
C ASP A 266 25.20 8.05 -3.76
N ILE A 267 24.33 9.04 -3.93
CA ILE A 267 22.87 8.90 -3.77
C ILE A 267 22.21 8.90 -5.16
N ARG A 268 21.52 7.81 -5.50
CA ARG A 268 20.80 7.66 -6.77
C ARG A 268 19.29 7.68 -6.55
N LEU A 269 18.59 8.65 -7.15
CA LEU A 269 17.13 8.74 -7.19
C LEU A 269 16.64 8.21 -8.54
N LEU A 270 16.15 6.99 -8.59
CA LEU A 270 15.76 6.31 -9.83
C LEU A 270 14.32 6.60 -10.29
N GLY A 271 13.53 7.29 -9.44
CA GLY A 271 12.11 7.49 -9.73
C GLY A 271 11.29 6.21 -9.60
N ALA A 272 10.08 6.23 -10.15
CA ALA A 272 9.19 5.06 -10.14
C ALA A 272 9.65 4.03 -11.17
N ILE A 273 9.84 2.78 -10.73
CA ILE A 273 10.22 1.65 -11.58
C ILE A 273 9.06 0.63 -11.58
N PRO A 274 8.67 0.11 -12.76
CA PRO A 274 7.69 -0.96 -12.86
C PRO A 274 8.07 -2.19 -12.04
N SER A 275 7.08 -2.87 -11.44
CA SER A 275 7.32 -3.98 -10.49
C SER A 275 8.08 -5.15 -11.11
N ASP A 276 7.82 -5.46 -12.37
CA ASP A 276 8.49 -6.52 -13.15
C ASP A 276 9.98 -6.23 -13.39
N LYS A 277 10.38 -4.96 -13.36
CA LYS A 277 11.77 -4.52 -13.54
C LYS A 277 12.53 -4.31 -12.24
N LEU A 278 11.84 -4.26 -11.09
CA LEU A 278 12.47 -4.03 -9.78
C LEU A 278 13.63 -5.02 -9.49
N PRO A 279 13.52 -6.33 -9.76
CA PRO A 279 14.61 -7.26 -9.50
C PRO A 279 15.93 -6.86 -10.17
N LEU A 280 15.90 -6.23 -11.36
CA LEU A 280 17.10 -5.79 -12.09
C LEU A 280 17.89 -4.71 -11.34
N TYR A 281 17.25 -3.93 -10.48
CA TYR A 281 17.86 -2.85 -9.72
C TYR A 281 18.15 -3.23 -8.26
N VAL A 282 17.41 -4.23 -7.76
CA VAL A 282 17.43 -4.62 -6.36
C VAL A 282 18.47 -5.70 -6.09
N SER A 283 18.63 -6.65 -7.04
CA SER A 283 19.45 -7.86 -6.83
C SER A 283 20.92 -7.57 -6.52
N ASP A 284 21.48 -6.44 -6.98
CA ASP A 284 22.86 -6.02 -6.68
C ASP A 284 23.00 -5.28 -5.35
N SER A 285 21.90 -5.07 -4.62
CA SER A 285 21.96 -4.35 -3.35
C SER A 285 22.32 -5.28 -2.19
N HIS A 286 22.93 -4.72 -1.14
CA HIS A 286 23.39 -5.46 0.02
C HIS A 286 22.39 -5.41 1.17
N LEU A 287 21.72 -4.26 1.33
CA LEU A 287 20.78 -4.00 2.42
C LEU A 287 19.58 -3.24 1.89
N ASN A 288 18.39 -3.78 2.12
CA ASN A 288 17.12 -3.12 1.82
C ASN A 288 16.47 -2.61 3.12
N ILE A 289 16.19 -1.31 3.18
CA ILE A 289 15.49 -0.68 4.30
C ILE A 289 14.22 -0.06 3.74
N SER A 290 13.09 -0.72 3.95
CA SER A 290 11.83 -0.36 3.32
C SER A 290 10.64 -0.61 4.25
N VAL A 291 9.45 -0.33 3.78
CA VAL A 291 8.19 -0.64 4.48
C VAL A 291 7.25 -1.43 3.57
N ALA A 292 6.35 -2.20 4.15
CA ALA A 292 5.31 -2.97 3.45
C ALA A 292 5.89 -3.82 2.30
N ALA A 293 5.32 -3.70 1.09
CA ALA A 293 5.75 -4.47 -0.08
C ALA A 293 7.22 -4.25 -0.46
N GLY A 294 7.80 -3.07 -0.20
CA GLY A 294 9.20 -2.79 -0.48
C GLY A 294 10.18 -3.68 0.29
N VAL A 295 9.82 -4.10 1.51
CA VAL A 295 10.62 -5.09 2.29
C VAL A 295 10.63 -6.43 1.57
N GLY A 296 9.44 -6.87 1.11
CA GLY A 296 9.29 -8.12 0.38
C GLY A 296 10.05 -8.15 -0.94
N VAL A 297 10.06 -7.05 -1.69
CA VAL A 297 10.82 -6.97 -2.95
C VAL A 297 12.30 -7.23 -2.72
N GLY A 298 12.92 -6.61 -1.70
CA GLY A 298 14.30 -6.88 -1.36
C GLY A 298 14.54 -8.32 -0.93
N ALA A 299 13.70 -8.83 -0.03
CA ALA A 299 13.82 -10.20 0.48
C ALA A 299 13.68 -11.25 -0.63
N LYS A 300 12.70 -11.09 -1.54
CA LYS A 300 12.48 -11.97 -2.70
C LYS A 300 13.69 -12.02 -3.66
N CYS A 301 14.54 -10.98 -3.65
CA CYS A 301 15.83 -10.93 -4.37
C CYS A 301 17.01 -11.41 -3.51
N GLY A 302 16.77 -11.98 -2.34
CA GLY A 302 17.83 -12.41 -1.41
C GLY A 302 18.66 -11.25 -0.85
N VAL A 303 18.11 -10.04 -0.83
CA VAL A 303 18.78 -8.89 -0.18
C VAL A 303 18.42 -8.89 1.31
N ILE A 304 19.41 -8.70 2.18
CA ILE A 304 19.17 -8.55 3.61
C ILE A 304 18.16 -7.40 3.79
N SER A 305 17.02 -7.68 4.40
CA SER A 305 15.93 -6.72 4.45
C SER A 305 15.52 -6.39 5.89
N ILE A 306 15.29 -5.10 6.13
CA ILE A 306 14.92 -4.54 7.42
C ILE A 306 13.63 -3.72 7.27
N PRO A 307 12.55 -4.06 8.01
CA PRO A 307 11.36 -3.23 8.07
C PRO A 307 11.62 -1.89 8.77
N ALA A 308 11.32 -0.78 8.10
CA ALA A 308 11.36 0.55 8.66
C ALA A 308 10.00 0.94 9.27
N ARG A 309 10.00 1.93 10.16
CA ARG A 309 8.81 2.49 10.77
C ARG A 309 8.05 3.38 9.79
N ASN A 310 6.75 3.13 9.63
CA ASN A 310 5.85 4.05 8.94
C ASN A 310 5.59 5.33 9.76
N TYR A 311 5.27 6.44 9.08
CA TYR A 311 4.94 7.74 9.70
C TYR A 311 6.04 8.29 10.62
N CYS A 312 7.32 8.09 10.24
CA CYS A 312 8.50 8.60 10.90
C CYS A 312 9.20 9.61 9.99
N THR A 313 9.37 10.87 10.42
CA THR A 313 9.92 11.96 9.59
C THR A 313 11.26 12.51 10.10
N GLY A 314 11.68 12.14 11.30
CA GLY A 314 12.93 12.60 11.91
C GLY A 314 14.12 11.73 11.54
N GLU A 315 14.38 10.73 12.37
CA GLU A 315 15.38 9.70 12.15
C GLU A 315 14.76 8.47 11.46
N CYS A 316 15.59 7.65 10.81
CA CYS A 316 15.13 6.36 10.29
C CYS A 316 15.11 5.34 11.44
N GLU A 317 13.91 4.93 11.82
CA GLU A 317 13.71 3.89 12.82
C GLU A 317 13.37 2.56 12.13
N VAL A 318 13.91 1.47 12.64
CA VAL A 318 13.76 0.11 12.10
C VAL A 318 13.46 -0.90 13.20
N TYR A 319 12.99 -2.08 12.82
CA TYR A 319 12.62 -3.14 13.77
C TYR A 319 13.62 -4.30 13.84
N GLY A 320 14.67 -4.28 13.01
CA GLY A 320 15.65 -5.36 12.92
C GLY A 320 15.47 -6.20 11.66
N PHE A 321 16.27 -7.27 11.57
CA PHE A 321 16.37 -8.09 10.37
C PHE A 321 15.17 -9.03 10.19
N LEU A 322 14.95 -9.47 8.95
CA LEU A 322 14.16 -10.66 8.66
C LEU A 322 15.00 -11.93 9.01
N PRO A 323 14.34 -13.04 9.41
CA PRO A 323 12.89 -13.29 9.43
C PRO A 323 12.15 -12.81 10.69
N GLU A 324 12.85 -12.54 11.80
CA GLU A 324 12.24 -12.32 13.12
C GLU A 324 11.23 -11.15 13.13
N ASN A 325 11.48 -10.13 12.29
CA ASN A 325 10.70 -8.91 12.24
C ASN A 325 9.76 -8.83 11.02
N ARG A 326 9.45 -9.94 10.38
CA ARG A 326 8.59 -9.97 9.19
C ARG A 326 7.22 -9.33 9.42
N LEU A 327 6.63 -9.50 10.59
CA LEU A 327 5.34 -8.94 10.93
C LEU A 327 5.35 -7.42 11.15
N MET A 328 6.55 -6.81 11.24
CA MET A 328 6.73 -5.38 11.50
C MET A 328 6.73 -4.51 10.23
N THR A 329 6.55 -5.09 9.05
CA THR A 329 6.66 -4.38 7.75
C THR A 329 5.70 -3.19 7.58
N VAL A 330 4.62 -3.14 8.35
CA VAL A 330 3.64 -2.04 8.35
C VAL A 330 3.52 -1.36 9.72
N ALA A 331 4.45 -1.61 10.62
CA ALA A 331 4.40 -1.10 12.00
C ALA A 331 4.65 0.42 12.06
N THR A 332 4.09 1.03 13.09
CA THR A 332 4.17 2.48 13.34
C THR A 332 4.62 2.81 14.75
N THR A 333 4.77 1.77 15.61
CA THR A 333 5.33 1.91 16.97
C THR A 333 6.80 2.36 16.91
N PRO A 334 7.36 2.97 17.95
CA PRO A 334 8.79 3.29 18.00
C PRO A 334 9.66 2.07 17.72
N GLY A 335 10.71 2.27 16.93
CA GLY A 335 11.74 1.29 16.60
C GLY A 335 13.11 1.72 17.11
N ASN A 336 14.15 1.05 16.63
CA ASN A 336 15.54 1.39 16.89
C ASN A 336 16.12 2.25 15.76
N LEU A 337 17.13 3.07 16.04
CA LEU A 337 17.85 3.81 15.01
C LEU A 337 18.51 2.85 14.00
N VAL A 338 18.51 3.22 12.73
CA VAL A 338 19.00 2.36 11.64
C VAL A 338 20.52 2.22 11.58
N ASP A 339 21.28 3.22 12.04
CA ASP A 339 22.73 3.29 11.91
C ASP A 339 23.45 2.01 12.42
N PRO A 340 23.18 1.49 13.64
CA PRO A 340 23.81 0.26 14.13
C PRO A 340 23.54 -0.97 13.26
N TYR A 341 22.37 -1.05 12.62
CA TYR A 341 22.03 -2.17 11.74
C TYR A 341 22.78 -2.10 10.42
N ILE A 342 22.94 -0.90 9.84
CA ILE A 342 23.78 -0.68 8.65
C ILE A 342 25.23 -1.08 8.97
N GLU A 343 25.80 -0.59 10.08
CA GLU A 343 27.16 -0.92 10.50
C GLU A 343 27.34 -2.42 10.74
N LYS A 344 26.36 -3.09 11.34
CA LYS A 344 26.39 -4.53 11.53
C LYS A 344 26.54 -5.27 10.20
N VAL A 345 25.73 -4.93 9.16
CA VAL A 345 25.79 -5.62 7.87
C VAL A 345 27.10 -5.31 7.12
N ILE A 346 27.64 -4.10 7.22
CA ILE A 346 28.93 -3.74 6.63
C ILE A 346 30.06 -4.61 7.20
N ASN A 347 30.03 -4.89 8.50
CA ASN A 347 31.08 -5.59 9.23
C ASN A 347 30.88 -7.11 9.35
N MET A 348 29.84 -7.68 8.73
CA MET A 348 29.59 -9.12 8.69
C MET A 348 30.69 -9.84 7.90
N SER A 349 31.02 -11.09 8.29
CA SER A 349 31.77 -12.00 7.43
C SER A 349 30.94 -12.35 6.19
N ASP A 350 31.62 -12.86 5.15
CA ASP A 350 30.94 -13.28 3.91
C ASP A 350 29.93 -14.41 4.17
N ASP A 351 30.28 -15.35 5.05
CA ASP A 351 29.40 -16.45 5.44
C ASP A 351 28.17 -15.97 6.21
N GLU A 352 28.34 -15.03 7.13
CA GLU A 352 27.22 -14.44 7.87
C GLU A 352 26.30 -13.65 6.92
N PHE A 353 26.88 -12.85 6.01
CA PHE A 353 26.14 -12.11 5.00
C PHE A 353 25.36 -13.05 4.08
N TYR A 354 25.97 -14.11 3.59
CA TYR A 354 25.32 -15.13 2.76
C TYR A 354 24.15 -15.77 3.51
N ARG A 355 24.38 -16.24 4.73
CA ARG A 355 23.34 -16.86 5.56
C ARG A 355 22.16 -15.92 5.79
N MET A 356 22.38 -14.68 6.18
CA MET A 356 21.32 -13.70 6.41
C MET A 356 20.56 -13.34 5.13
N SER A 357 21.24 -13.31 4.00
CA SER A 357 20.60 -13.10 2.70
C SER A 357 19.64 -14.25 2.36
N VAL A 358 20.06 -15.49 2.57
CA VAL A 358 19.22 -16.69 2.38
C VAL A 358 18.06 -16.70 3.38
N GLU A 359 18.28 -16.37 4.65
CA GLU A 359 17.23 -16.26 5.67
C GLU A 359 16.20 -15.20 5.30
N SER A 360 16.65 -14.05 4.81
CA SER A 360 15.77 -12.98 4.32
C SER A 360 14.86 -13.47 3.18
N TYR A 361 15.42 -14.19 2.19
CA TYR A 361 14.67 -14.80 1.10
C TYR A 361 13.67 -15.85 1.60
N ASN A 362 14.11 -16.79 2.42
CA ASN A 362 13.27 -17.88 2.92
C ASN A 362 12.14 -17.35 3.80
N SER A 363 12.32 -16.22 4.49
CA SER A 363 11.26 -15.60 5.28
C SER A 363 10.01 -15.25 4.47
N TYR A 364 10.17 -15.01 3.18
CA TYR A 364 9.06 -14.80 2.25
C TYR A 364 8.65 -16.10 1.55
N LYS A 365 9.62 -16.86 1.02
CA LYS A 365 9.36 -18.11 0.28
C LYS A 365 8.56 -19.12 1.10
N ASP A 366 8.93 -19.33 2.36
CA ASP A 366 8.33 -20.38 3.20
C ASP A 366 6.97 -19.97 3.80
N ASN A 367 6.60 -18.70 3.70
CA ASN A 367 5.42 -18.14 4.35
C ASN A 367 4.43 -17.48 3.38
N GLU A 368 4.72 -17.44 2.08
CA GLU A 368 3.78 -16.93 1.10
C GLU A 368 2.83 -18.04 0.66
N GLU A 369 1.55 -17.79 0.89
CA GLU A 369 0.51 -18.62 0.32
C GLU A 369 0.07 -18.01 -1.01
N VAL A 370 0.22 -18.77 -2.09
CA VAL A 370 -0.23 -18.38 -3.44
C VAL A 370 -1.64 -18.88 -3.64
N ASP A 371 -2.59 -17.98 -3.72
CA ASP A 371 -3.97 -18.29 -4.08
C ASP A 371 -4.55 -17.14 -4.92
N PRO A 372 -4.40 -17.18 -6.25
CA PRO A 372 -4.95 -16.15 -7.12
C PRO A 372 -6.49 -16.06 -7.06
N TRP A 373 -7.17 -17.14 -6.65
CA TRP A 373 -8.62 -17.19 -6.49
C TRP A 373 -9.10 -16.73 -5.11
N PHE A 374 -8.16 -16.32 -4.25
CA PHE A 374 -8.43 -15.94 -2.88
C PHE A 374 -9.62 -14.98 -2.72
N VAL A 375 -9.79 -14.02 -3.64
CA VAL A 375 -10.88 -13.03 -3.56
C VAL A 375 -12.26 -13.71 -3.64
N PHE A 376 -12.40 -14.75 -4.45
CA PHE A 376 -13.62 -15.56 -4.53
C PHE A 376 -13.74 -16.53 -3.35
N ASN A 377 -12.64 -17.20 -2.99
CA ASN A 377 -12.60 -18.13 -1.86
C ASN A 377 -12.92 -17.42 -0.52
N ALA A 378 -12.47 -16.18 -0.37
CA ALA A 378 -12.71 -15.36 0.81
C ALA A 378 -14.20 -15.02 1.05
N THR A 379 -15.07 -15.26 0.08
CA THR A 379 -16.50 -14.97 0.19
C THR A 379 -17.35 -16.18 0.61
N GLN A 380 -16.78 -17.34 0.88
CA GLN A 380 -17.55 -18.56 1.21
C GLN A 380 -18.40 -18.40 2.48
N ASP A 381 -17.88 -17.74 3.52
CA ASP A 381 -18.59 -17.50 4.80
C ASP A 381 -19.17 -16.09 4.89
N TYR A 382 -19.41 -15.46 3.76
CA TYR A 382 -19.87 -14.08 3.68
C TYR A 382 -21.33 -13.93 4.13
N ARG A 383 -21.58 -12.96 4.99
CA ARG A 383 -22.93 -12.50 5.33
C ARG A 383 -23.15 -11.11 4.76
N ASN A 384 -24.20 -10.92 3.98
CA ASN A 384 -24.47 -9.65 3.33
C ASN A 384 -24.98 -8.62 4.37
N TYR A 385 -24.04 -7.84 4.95
CA TYR A 385 -24.40 -6.71 5.80
C TYR A 385 -24.31 -5.42 4.97
N ILE A 386 -25.38 -4.66 4.96
CA ILE A 386 -25.46 -3.36 4.31
C ILE A 386 -25.65 -2.28 5.38
N LEU A 387 -24.76 -1.29 5.42
CA LEU A 387 -24.89 -0.14 6.34
C LEU A 387 -26.24 0.57 6.20
N PRO A 388 -26.92 0.97 7.29
CA PRO A 388 -28.11 1.84 7.20
C PRO A 388 -27.82 3.10 6.38
N LYS A 389 -28.75 3.50 5.49
CA LYS A 389 -28.55 4.66 4.60
C LYS A 389 -28.10 5.91 5.36
N PHE A 390 -28.72 6.19 6.50
CA PHE A 390 -28.39 7.35 7.33
C PHE A 390 -26.92 7.34 7.79
N LYS A 391 -26.40 6.19 8.29
CA LYS A 391 -24.99 6.06 8.67
C LYS A 391 -24.07 6.20 7.49
N LEU A 392 -24.42 5.62 6.35
CA LEU A 392 -23.65 5.73 5.12
C LEU A 392 -23.48 7.20 4.69
N TYR A 393 -24.57 7.97 4.67
CA TYR A 393 -24.53 9.39 4.31
C TYR A 393 -23.68 10.22 5.28
N ILE A 394 -23.82 10.01 6.59
CA ILE A 394 -23.00 10.70 7.59
C ILE A 394 -21.51 10.41 7.37
N LEU A 395 -21.13 9.16 7.17
CA LEU A 395 -19.74 8.78 6.97
C LEU A 395 -19.14 9.33 5.69
N ILE A 396 -19.92 9.36 4.60
CA ILE A 396 -19.49 9.97 3.35
C ILE A 396 -19.26 11.47 3.53
N MET A 397 -20.18 12.16 4.23
CA MET A 397 -20.06 13.60 4.51
C MET A 397 -18.85 13.90 5.40
N ILE A 398 -18.62 13.11 6.46
CA ILE A 398 -17.45 13.25 7.33
C ILE A 398 -16.15 13.07 6.52
N ASN A 399 -16.06 12.02 5.71
CA ASN A 399 -14.88 11.76 4.89
C ASN A 399 -14.62 12.90 3.89
N TYR A 400 -15.68 13.46 3.35
CA TYR A 400 -15.59 14.62 2.47
C TYR A 400 -15.07 15.87 3.19
N LEU A 401 -15.63 16.20 4.35
CA LEU A 401 -15.18 17.34 5.16
C LEU A 401 -13.69 17.21 5.55
N MET A 402 -13.24 15.99 5.86
CA MET A 402 -11.83 15.71 6.09
C MET A 402 -10.96 16.04 4.87
N LYS A 403 -11.39 15.62 3.67
CA LYS A 403 -10.67 15.93 2.44
C LYS A 403 -10.61 17.43 2.17
N VAL A 404 -11.74 18.13 2.30
CA VAL A 404 -11.80 19.59 2.10
C VAL A 404 -10.83 20.30 3.06
N LYS A 405 -10.85 19.94 4.33
CA LYS A 405 -9.94 20.54 5.32
C LYS A 405 -8.48 20.23 5.00
N TYR A 406 -8.16 18.99 4.67
CA TYR A 406 -6.80 18.58 4.28
C TYR A 406 -6.28 19.43 3.11
N PHE A 407 -7.07 19.61 2.06
CA PHE A 407 -6.68 20.42 0.92
C PHE A 407 -6.56 21.93 1.26
N LEU A 408 -7.37 22.43 2.18
CA LEU A 408 -7.31 23.83 2.61
C LEU A 408 -6.09 24.14 3.51
N THR A 409 -5.57 23.12 4.21
CA THR A 409 -4.43 23.27 5.13
C THR A 409 -3.09 22.93 4.47
N PHE A 410 -3.09 22.33 3.28
CA PHE A 410 -1.86 21.97 2.56
C PHE A 410 -1.26 23.25 1.93
N GLU A 411 -0.11 23.71 2.46
CA GLU A 411 0.66 24.83 1.92
C GLU A 411 1.22 24.43 0.55
N GLY A 412 0.76 25.02 -0.53
CA GLY A 412 1.23 24.81 -1.90
C GLY A 412 0.14 24.61 -2.95
N PHE A 413 -1.10 24.36 -2.56
CA PHE A 413 -2.21 24.32 -3.51
C PHE A 413 -2.85 25.69 -3.73
N ASN A 414 -2.95 26.10 -5.00
CA ASN A 414 -3.67 27.31 -5.38
C ASN A 414 -5.16 27.14 -5.02
N ARG A 415 -5.65 27.92 -4.03
CA ARG A 415 -7.05 27.90 -3.55
C ARG A 415 -8.08 27.97 -4.67
N ARG A 416 -7.77 28.64 -5.79
CA ARG A 416 -8.64 28.72 -6.98
C ARG A 416 -8.79 27.38 -7.72
N GLU A 417 -7.73 26.57 -7.79
CA GLU A 417 -7.81 25.22 -8.39
C GLU A 417 -8.58 24.25 -7.51
N ILE A 418 -8.44 24.37 -6.18
CA ILE A 418 -9.20 23.59 -5.22
C ILE A 418 -10.69 23.86 -5.40
N ILE A 419 -11.08 25.13 -5.43
CA ILE A 419 -12.47 25.56 -5.65
C ILE A 419 -12.96 25.04 -7.01
N LYS A 420 -12.17 25.16 -8.07
CA LYS A 420 -12.54 24.62 -9.40
C LYS A 420 -12.73 23.10 -9.40
N ARG A 421 -11.90 22.34 -8.71
CA ARG A 421 -12.02 20.86 -8.62
C ARG A 421 -13.20 20.42 -7.75
N PHE A 422 -13.51 21.17 -6.67
CA PHE A 422 -14.64 20.86 -5.80
C PHE A 422 -15.98 21.36 -6.32
N PHE A 423 -16.00 22.43 -7.06
CA PHE A 423 -17.19 23.08 -7.59
C PHE A 423 -17.22 23.12 -9.11
N LYS A 424 -16.54 22.19 -9.80
CA LYS A 424 -16.78 22.00 -11.23
C LYS A 424 -18.25 21.63 -11.42
N PHE A 425 -19.08 22.65 -11.45
CA PHE A 425 -20.40 22.55 -12.01
C PHE A 425 -20.22 22.22 -13.49
N SER A 426 -20.60 21.02 -13.88
CA SER A 426 -20.76 20.66 -15.28
C SER A 426 -21.68 21.67 -15.93
N ARG A 427 -21.17 22.38 -16.90
CA ARG A 427 -22.02 22.93 -17.95
C ARG A 427 -22.56 21.81 -18.81
#